data_ce64cc656a863efbe6ef84901603f2eb
#
_entry.id   ce64cc656a863efbe6ef84901603f2eb
#
_cell.length_a   1.000
_cell.length_b   1.000
_cell.length_c   1.000
_cell.angle_alpha   90.00
_cell.angle_beta   90.00
_cell.angle_gamma   90.00
#
_symmetry.space_group_name_H-M   'P 1'
#
loop_
_entity.id
_entity.type
_entity.pdbx_description
1 polymer ?
#
loop_
_entity_poly.entity_id
_entity_poly.type
_entity_poly.pdbx_seq_one_letter_code
_entity_poly.pdbx_strand_id
1 'polypeptide(L)'
;MKILVLNGPNLNLLGKREPEIYGYETLDDIAKSLDDIANQHEISLFHDQKNSESDLISSIHKAQKENIDLIIFNPGAFTHTSIALRDALLGVNIPFFEVHIRIFSLERNLEKNLIYRT
;
A
#
# COMPACT_ATOMS: atom_id res chain seq x y z
N MET A 1 6.58 14.81 -10.18
CA MET A 1 5.38 14.23 -9.58
C MET A 1 5.73 13.49 -8.31
N LYS A 2 5.00 13.75 -7.26
CA LYS A 2 5.21 13.10 -5.97
C LYS A 2 4.07 12.11 -5.70
N ILE A 3 4.42 10.86 -5.44
CA ILE A 3 3.45 9.80 -5.18
C ILE A 3 3.74 9.20 -3.80
N LEU A 4 2.70 9.11 -2.98
CA LEU A 4 2.77 8.39 -1.71
C LEU A 4 2.23 6.97 -1.90
N VAL A 5 3.06 5.99 -1.56
CA VAL A 5 2.62 4.59 -1.48
C VAL A 5 2.36 4.31 0.01
N LEU A 6 1.09 4.15 0.36
CA LEU A 6 0.66 3.98 1.74
C LEU A 6 0.15 2.56 1.95
N ASN A 7 0.80 1.83 2.83
CA ASN A 7 0.51 0.43 3.12
C ASN A 7 -0.08 0.28 4.52
N GLY A 8 -1.14 -0.52 4.62
CA GLY A 8 -1.88 -0.75 5.84
C GLY A 8 -1.31 -1.87 6.72
N PRO A 9 -2.15 -2.35 7.67
CA PRO A 9 -1.70 -3.26 8.71
C PRO A 9 -1.13 -4.56 8.18
N ASN A 10 -0.11 -5.03 8.89
CA ASN A 10 0.53 -6.33 8.69
C ASN A 10 1.31 -6.48 7.38
N LEU A 11 1.32 -5.48 6.53
CA LEU A 11 2.10 -5.55 5.29
C LEU A 11 3.61 -5.51 5.56
N ASN A 12 4.00 -5.03 6.73
CA ASN A 12 5.38 -5.13 7.20
C ASN A 12 5.84 -6.58 7.42
N LEU A 13 4.90 -7.52 7.48
CA LEU A 13 5.21 -8.94 7.69
C LEU A 13 5.41 -9.73 6.40
N LEU A 14 5.22 -9.09 5.23
CA LEU A 14 5.44 -9.75 3.95
C LEU A 14 6.86 -10.33 3.88
N GLY A 15 6.93 -11.57 3.38
CA GLY A 15 8.21 -12.27 3.22
C GLY A 15 8.75 -12.88 4.51
N LYS A 16 8.19 -12.53 5.66
CA LYS A 16 8.63 -12.99 6.98
C LYS A 16 7.68 -13.99 7.62
N ARG A 17 6.45 -14.03 7.13
CA ARG A 17 5.38 -14.84 7.70
C ARG A 17 5.09 -16.00 6.75
N GLU A 18 5.38 -17.21 7.23
CA GLU A 18 5.17 -18.45 6.47
C GLU A 18 5.62 -18.33 5.00
N PRO A 19 6.91 -18.03 4.76
CA PRO A 19 7.37 -17.75 3.40
C PRO A 19 7.23 -18.93 2.44
N GLU A 20 7.21 -20.16 2.94
CA GLU A 20 6.99 -21.33 2.09
C GLU A 20 5.62 -21.32 1.43
N ILE A 21 4.65 -20.66 2.07
CA ILE A 21 3.27 -20.58 1.58
C ILE A 21 3.05 -19.28 0.82
N TYR A 22 3.49 -18.17 1.40
CA TYR A 22 3.16 -16.82 0.89
C TYR A 22 4.26 -16.16 0.10
N GLY A 23 5.48 -16.70 0.14
CA GLY A 23 6.62 -16.16 -0.60
C GLY A 23 7.59 -15.39 0.28
N TYR A 24 8.75 -15.10 -0.29
CA TYR A 24 9.87 -14.50 0.42
C TYR A 24 10.01 -12.99 0.19
N GLU A 25 9.27 -12.43 -0.75
CA GLU A 25 9.38 -11.02 -1.09
C GLU A 25 8.84 -10.16 0.06
N THR A 26 9.70 -9.28 0.56
CA THR A 26 9.34 -8.37 1.65
C THR A 26 8.73 -7.08 1.13
N LEU A 27 8.14 -6.30 2.02
CA LEU A 27 7.64 -4.98 1.66
C LEU A 27 8.78 -4.09 1.15
N ASP A 28 9.96 -4.19 1.76
CA ASP A 28 11.15 -3.44 1.29
C ASP A 28 11.56 -3.84 -0.11
N ASP A 29 11.47 -5.12 -0.45
CA ASP A 29 11.76 -5.59 -1.81
C ASP A 29 10.81 -4.97 -2.82
N ILE A 30 9.53 -4.93 -2.47
CA ILE A 30 8.51 -4.32 -3.32
C ILE A 30 8.79 -2.82 -3.47
N ALA A 31 9.11 -2.14 -2.38
CA ALA A 31 9.42 -0.72 -2.40
C ALA A 31 10.60 -0.42 -3.33
N LYS A 32 11.66 -1.22 -3.27
CA LYS A 32 12.82 -1.06 -4.14
C LYS A 32 12.47 -1.23 -5.60
N SER A 33 11.65 -2.22 -5.91
CA SER A 33 11.19 -2.45 -7.29
C SER A 33 10.38 -1.26 -7.80
N LEU A 34 9.52 -0.71 -6.96
CA LEU A 34 8.74 0.47 -7.32
C LEU A 34 9.63 1.71 -7.49
N ASP A 35 10.62 1.88 -6.63
CA ASP A 35 11.56 2.99 -6.73
C ASP A 35 12.35 2.95 -8.04
N ASP A 36 12.76 1.76 -8.47
CA ASP A 36 13.46 1.60 -9.74
C ASP A 36 12.59 2.03 -10.92
N ILE A 37 11.32 1.65 -10.89
CA ILE A 37 10.37 2.05 -11.95
C ILE A 37 10.16 3.57 -11.91
N ALA A 38 9.96 4.12 -10.72
CA ALA A 38 9.71 5.55 -10.55
C ALA A 38 10.90 6.39 -11.04
N ASN A 39 12.11 5.94 -10.76
CA ASN A 39 13.33 6.65 -11.19
C ASN A 39 13.44 6.74 -12.71
N GLN A 40 12.95 5.73 -13.42
CA GLN A 40 12.93 5.74 -14.88
C GLN A 40 11.98 6.79 -15.46
N HIS A 41 11.00 7.22 -14.67
CA HIS A 41 9.96 8.15 -15.09
C HIS A 41 10.03 9.50 -14.38
N GLU A 42 11.11 9.76 -13.65
CA GLU A 42 11.31 11.02 -12.91
C GLU A 42 10.19 11.27 -11.88
N ILE A 43 9.71 10.21 -11.25
CA ILE A 43 8.71 10.26 -10.20
C ILE A 43 9.40 10.11 -8.86
N SER A 44 9.04 10.96 -7.89
CA SER A 44 9.48 10.82 -6.51
C SER A 44 8.47 9.98 -5.75
N LEU A 45 8.87 8.80 -5.29
CA LEU A 45 8.04 7.95 -4.46
C LEU A 45 8.37 8.14 -2.99
N PHE A 46 7.34 8.19 -2.18
CA PHE A 46 7.41 8.19 -0.73
C PHE A 46 6.66 6.96 -0.24
N HIS A 47 7.24 6.23 0.68
CA HIS A 47 6.66 4.99 1.20
C HIS A 47 6.33 5.16 2.67
N ASP A 48 5.15 4.72 3.07
CA ASP A 48 4.76 4.68 4.47
C ASP A 48 3.96 3.40 4.73
N GLN A 49 4.08 2.88 5.94
CA GLN A 49 3.35 1.68 6.35
C GLN A 49 2.95 1.87 7.82
N LYS A 50 1.67 1.71 8.09
CA LYS A 50 1.12 1.86 9.43
C LYS A 50 0.19 0.70 9.76
N ASN A 51 0.13 0.37 11.05
CA ASN A 51 -0.70 -0.73 11.52
C ASN A 51 -2.02 -0.28 12.15
N SER A 52 -2.18 1.00 12.44
CA SER A 52 -3.43 1.51 13.01
C SER A 52 -4.16 2.42 12.05
N GLU A 53 -5.49 2.43 12.17
CA GLU A 53 -6.33 3.29 11.36
C GLU A 53 -6.00 4.77 11.59
N SER A 54 -5.81 5.17 12.84
CA SER A 54 -5.50 6.56 13.16
C SER A 54 -4.17 7.02 12.55
N ASP A 55 -3.16 6.16 12.54
CA ASP A 55 -1.87 6.49 11.94
C ASP A 55 -1.96 6.59 10.42
N LEU A 56 -2.75 5.74 9.79
CA LEU A 56 -3.01 5.82 8.36
C LEU A 56 -3.71 7.13 8.00
N ILE A 57 -4.70 7.52 8.78
CA ILE A 57 -5.41 8.79 8.59
C ILE A 57 -4.44 9.96 8.72
N SER A 58 -3.55 9.93 9.71
CA SER A 58 -2.53 10.96 9.89
C SER A 58 -1.58 11.05 8.69
N SER A 59 -1.20 9.90 8.14
CA SER A 59 -0.36 9.86 6.94
C SER A 59 -1.07 10.49 5.74
N ILE A 60 -2.37 10.23 5.59
CA ILE A 60 -3.17 10.84 4.53
C ILE A 60 -3.24 12.37 4.69
N HIS A 61 -3.49 12.85 5.91
CA HIS A 61 -3.50 14.28 6.18
C HIS A 61 -2.15 14.93 5.88
N LYS A 62 -1.08 14.26 6.26
CA LYS A 62 0.28 14.74 6.01
C LYS A 62 0.59 14.85 4.51
N ALA A 63 0.04 13.95 3.72
CA ALA A 63 0.22 13.96 2.27
C ALA A 63 -0.23 15.29 1.67
N GLN A 64 -1.33 15.85 2.16
CA GLN A 64 -1.81 17.15 1.69
C GLN A 64 -0.81 18.26 1.99
N LYS A 65 -0.23 18.25 3.20
CA LYS A 65 0.75 19.26 3.61
C LYS A 65 2.06 19.14 2.82
N GLU A 66 2.40 17.97 2.38
CA GLU A 66 3.63 17.69 1.64
C GLU A 66 3.47 17.79 0.13
N ASN A 67 2.32 18.24 -0.34
CA ASN A 67 2.03 18.41 -1.76
C ASN A 67 2.17 17.12 -2.57
N ILE A 68 1.68 16.03 -2.02
CA ILE A 68 1.61 14.76 -2.73
C ILE A 68 0.57 14.87 -3.85
N ASP A 69 0.95 14.41 -5.03
CA ASP A 69 0.11 14.50 -6.24
C ASP A 69 -0.84 13.30 -6.38
N LEU A 70 -0.43 12.15 -5.88
CA LEU A 70 -1.20 10.91 -6.02
C LEU A 70 -0.92 10.00 -4.84
N ILE A 71 -1.94 9.32 -4.34
CA ILE A 71 -1.79 8.31 -3.30
C ILE A 71 -2.11 6.94 -3.90
N ILE A 72 -1.21 5.99 -3.71
CA ILE A 72 -1.46 4.57 -3.99
C ILE A 72 -1.66 3.92 -2.63
N PHE A 73 -2.88 3.49 -2.35
CA PHE A 73 -3.28 3.03 -1.04
C PHE A 73 -3.61 1.54 -1.03
N ASN A 74 -2.87 0.79 -0.21
CA ASN A 74 -3.18 -0.60 0.06
C ASN A 74 -3.66 -0.71 1.50
N PRO A 75 -4.98 -0.83 1.74
CA PRO A 75 -5.54 -0.79 3.09
C PRO A 75 -5.26 -2.05 3.92
N GLY A 76 -4.83 -3.15 3.30
CA GLY A 76 -4.60 -4.39 4.04
C GLY A 76 -5.87 -4.88 4.71
N ALA A 77 -5.81 -5.10 6.03
CA ALA A 77 -6.93 -5.62 6.80
C ALA A 77 -8.13 -4.66 6.89
N PHE A 78 -7.95 -3.39 6.58
CA PHE A 78 -9.05 -2.41 6.57
C PHE A 78 -9.83 -2.38 5.25
N THR A 79 -9.55 -3.31 4.36
CA THR A 79 -10.26 -3.45 3.10
C THR A 79 -11.77 -3.55 3.35
N HIS A 80 -12.54 -2.72 2.70
CA HIS A 80 -14.02 -2.69 2.74
C HIS A 80 -14.64 -2.29 4.07
N THR A 81 -13.88 -2.08 5.12
CA THR A 81 -14.45 -1.87 6.45
C THR A 81 -14.26 -0.47 7.02
N SER A 82 -13.27 0.28 6.56
CA SER A 82 -12.98 1.57 7.15
C SER A 82 -13.62 2.73 6.39
N ILE A 83 -14.70 3.22 6.94
CA ILE A 83 -15.35 4.45 6.44
C ILE A 83 -14.45 5.66 6.72
N ALA A 84 -13.78 5.67 7.87
CA ALA A 84 -12.90 6.78 8.26
C ALA A 84 -11.72 6.97 7.30
N LEU A 85 -11.13 5.87 6.82
CA LEU A 85 -10.04 5.96 5.84
C LEU A 85 -10.54 6.50 4.49
N ARG A 86 -11.70 6.05 4.03
CA ARG A 86 -12.30 6.59 2.82
C ARG A 86 -12.60 8.07 2.93
N ASP A 87 -13.15 8.47 4.06
CA ASP A 87 -13.45 9.87 4.30
C ASP A 87 -12.19 10.73 4.30
N ALA A 88 -11.12 10.24 4.91
CA ALA A 88 -9.84 10.95 4.91
C ALA A 88 -9.28 11.12 3.49
N LEU A 89 -9.32 10.06 2.68
CA LEU A 89 -8.85 10.11 1.29
C LEU A 89 -9.64 11.11 0.46
N LEU A 90 -10.96 11.14 0.63
CA LEU A 90 -11.80 12.11 -0.07
C LEU A 90 -11.58 13.53 0.45
N GLY A 91 -11.33 13.65 1.75
CA GLY A 91 -11.19 14.95 2.40
C GLY A 91 -9.94 15.73 2.00
N VAL A 92 -8.85 15.03 1.68
CA VAL A 92 -7.61 15.72 1.27
C VAL A 92 -7.60 16.13 -0.19
N ASN A 93 -8.58 15.67 -0.97
CA ASN A 93 -8.71 16.04 -2.37
C ASN A 93 -7.47 15.73 -3.22
N ILE A 94 -6.81 14.60 -2.92
CA ILE A 94 -5.70 14.08 -3.71
C ILE A 94 -6.22 12.85 -4.44
N PRO A 95 -6.00 12.71 -5.76
CA PRO A 95 -6.37 11.49 -6.45
C PRO A 95 -5.71 10.27 -5.81
N PHE A 96 -6.43 9.16 -5.74
CA PHE A 96 -5.87 7.95 -5.18
C PHE A 96 -6.33 6.71 -5.92
N PHE A 97 -5.47 5.69 -5.89
CA PHE A 97 -5.81 4.33 -6.32
C PHE A 97 -5.80 3.43 -5.10
N GLU A 98 -6.87 2.67 -4.92
CA GLU A 98 -6.92 1.64 -3.91
C GLU A 98 -6.45 0.35 -4.55
N VAL A 99 -5.39 -0.20 -4.00
CA VAL A 99 -4.73 -1.41 -4.52
C VAL A 99 -4.78 -2.47 -3.44
N HIS A 100 -5.15 -3.68 -3.80
CA HIS A 100 -5.17 -4.81 -2.88
C HIS A 100 -4.16 -5.84 -3.33
N ILE A 101 -3.18 -6.11 -2.48
CA ILE A 101 -2.21 -7.16 -2.71
C ILE A 101 -2.61 -8.33 -1.83
N ARG A 102 -3.03 -9.42 -2.44
CA ARG A 102 -3.41 -10.64 -1.75
C ARG A 102 -2.54 -11.79 -2.22
N ILE A 103 -2.12 -12.57 -1.24
CA ILE A 103 -1.36 -13.78 -1.52
C ILE A 103 -2.21 -14.95 -1.02
N PHE A 104 -2.67 -15.79 -1.95
CA PHE A 104 -3.47 -16.95 -1.61
C PHE A 104 -2.57 -18.13 -1.27
N SER A 105 -3.05 -18.99 -0.37
CA SER A 105 -2.31 -20.19 -0.02
C SER A 105 -2.28 -21.18 -1.18
N LEU A 106 -1.24 -22.00 -1.21
CA LEU A 106 -1.10 -23.02 -2.24
C LEU A 106 -2.20 -24.07 -2.19
N GLU A 107 -2.72 -24.36 -0.98
CA GLU A 107 -3.82 -25.33 -0.86
C GLU A 107 -5.06 -24.92 -1.61
N ARG A 108 -5.27 -23.62 -1.76
CA ARG A 108 -6.46 -23.13 -2.45
C ARG A 108 -6.26 -22.95 -3.93
N ASN A 109 -5.19 -22.30 -4.30
CA ASN A 109 -5.04 -21.82 -5.67
C ASN A 109 -3.83 -22.37 -6.39
N LEU A 110 -2.95 -23.06 -5.69
CA LEU A 110 -1.70 -23.59 -6.22
C LEU A 110 -0.84 -22.52 -6.88
N GLU A 111 -1.11 -21.26 -6.57
CA GLU A 111 -0.36 -20.14 -7.12
C GLU A 111 -0.49 -18.96 -6.18
N LYS A 112 0.44 -18.03 -6.36
CA LYS A 112 0.39 -16.74 -5.65
C LYS A 112 -0.24 -15.73 -6.57
N ASN A 113 -1.33 -15.15 -6.13
CA ASN A 113 -2.06 -14.17 -6.91
C ASN A 113 -1.92 -12.80 -6.30
N LEU A 114 -1.60 -11.84 -7.14
CA LEU A 114 -1.68 -10.43 -6.81
C LEU A 114 -2.96 -9.90 -7.42
N ILE A 115 -3.82 -9.36 -6.58
CA ILE A 115 -5.08 -8.78 -7.02
C ILE A 115 -5.00 -7.28 -6.85
N TYR A 116 -5.18 -6.56 -7.95
CA TYR A 116 -5.18 -5.11 -7.95
C TYR A 116 -6.60 -4.59 -8.18
N ARG A 117 -7.01 -3.63 -7.36
CA ARG A 117 -8.32 -2.99 -7.46
C ARG A 117 -8.16 -1.49 -7.29
N THR A 118 -8.89 -0.79 -8.05
CA THR A 118 -8.92 0.66 -7.96
C THR A 118 -10.28 1.17 -7.53
#